data_2988499875a63af20f9b8ee3eb9a533d
#
_entry.id   2988499875a63af20f9b8ee3eb9a533d
#
_cell.length_a   1.000
_cell.length_b   1.000
_cell.length_c   1.000
_cell.angle_alpha   90.00
_cell.angle_beta   90.00
_cell.angle_gamma   90.00
#
_symmetry.space_group_name_H-M   'P 1'
#
loop_
_entity.id
_entity.type
_entity.pdbx_description
1 polymer ?
#
loop_
_entity_poly.entity_id
_entity_poly.type
_entity_poly.pdbx_seq_one_letter_code
_entity_poly.pdbx_strand_id
1 'polypeptide(L)'
;MKKNIATQMFNFLFNKIWGENPLTFYFSFDGRFNQLQLWGALITINLFCEVVEAQNIGALTAIASFVAFGATLAGIQKRCRDLNHKGTIITLVYTGTFLLTDYYDHIALPKVLEYVWGGFVFVYIFAILLLLFFPGRKEKKPDIVSPLLKRPYLYIGICAILFLLGRGVMFYLGA
;
A
#
# COMPACT_ATOMS: atom_id res chain seq x y z
N MET A 1 -40.11 9.37 -9.33
CA MET A 1 -39.28 8.26 -8.82
C MET A 1 -38.51 8.71 -7.61
N LYS A 2 -38.83 8.25 -6.40
CA LYS A 2 -38.01 8.53 -5.20
C LYS A 2 -36.69 7.75 -5.32
N LYS A 3 -35.56 8.43 -5.55
CA LYS A 3 -34.24 7.80 -5.45
C LYS A 3 -34.11 7.19 -4.06
N ASN A 4 -33.81 5.91 -4.01
CA ASN A 4 -33.67 5.17 -2.76
C ASN A 4 -32.59 5.87 -1.90
N ILE A 5 -32.91 6.23 -0.65
CA ILE A 5 -32.02 6.91 0.28
C ILE A 5 -30.70 6.15 0.44
N ALA A 6 -30.76 4.81 0.43
CA ALA A 6 -29.57 3.97 0.48
C ALA A 6 -28.64 4.21 -0.72
N THR A 7 -29.18 4.35 -1.94
CA THR A 7 -28.39 4.66 -3.14
C THR A 7 -27.77 6.06 -3.07
N GLN A 8 -28.50 7.03 -2.50
CA GLN A 8 -27.95 8.38 -2.32
C GLN A 8 -26.83 8.42 -1.29
N MET A 9 -27.01 7.73 -0.15
CA MET A 9 -25.96 7.59 0.87
C MET A 9 -24.74 6.83 0.32
N PHE A 10 -24.95 5.75 -0.41
CA PHE A 10 -23.87 4.98 -1.04
C PHE A 10 -23.06 5.86 -2.01
N ASN A 11 -23.73 6.55 -2.93
CA ASN A 11 -23.06 7.45 -3.88
C ASN A 11 -22.34 8.60 -3.18
N PHE A 12 -22.93 9.17 -2.12
CA PHE A 12 -22.27 10.21 -1.33
C PHE A 12 -21.00 9.70 -0.64
N LEU A 13 -21.06 8.55 0.01
CA LEU A 13 -19.91 7.92 0.66
C LEU A 13 -18.86 7.51 -0.37
N PHE A 14 -19.30 6.90 -1.47
CA PHE A 14 -18.43 6.51 -2.56
C PHE A 14 -17.65 7.71 -3.12
N ASN A 15 -18.34 8.77 -3.51
CA ASN A 15 -17.70 9.97 -4.04
C ASN A 15 -16.83 10.70 -3.00
N LYS A 16 -17.18 10.63 -1.72
CA LYS A 16 -16.40 11.22 -0.63
C LYS A 16 -15.10 10.46 -0.35
N ILE A 17 -15.10 9.13 -0.51
CA ILE A 17 -13.94 8.28 -0.26
C ILE A 17 -13.05 8.21 -1.51
N TRP A 18 -13.61 7.83 -2.67
CA TRP A 18 -12.85 7.51 -3.88
C TRP A 18 -12.77 8.66 -4.90
N GLY A 19 -13.60 9.69 -4.78
CA GLY A 19 -13.68 10.76 -5.78
C GLY A 19 -14.30 10.28 -7.10
N GLU A 20 -14.01 11.02 -8.18
CA GLU A 20 -14.64 10.77 -9.50
C GLU A 20 -13.93 9.66 -10.31
N ASN A 21 -12.63 9.41 -10.04
CA ASN A 21 -11.85 8.42 -10.80
C ASN A 21 -11.07 7.47 -9.88
N PRO A 22 -11.53 6.20 -9.75
CA PRO A 22 -10.87 5.20 -8.91
C PRO A 22 -9.40 4.92 -9.31
N LEU A 23 -9.07 4.94 -10.60
CA LEU A 23 -7.69 4.72 -11.04
C LEU A 23 -6.76 5.82 -10.55
N THR A 24 -7.18 7.07 -10.65
CA THR A 24 -6.41 8.20 -10.11
C THR A 24 -6.34 8.14 -8.60
N PHE A 25 -7.40 7.69 -7.94
CA PHE A 25 -7.42 7.51 -6.49
C PHE A 25 -6.36 6.52 -6.03
N TYR A 26 -6.30 5.32 -6.63
CA TYR A 26 -5.39 4.27 -6.19
C TYR A 26 -3.98 4.36 -6.76
N PHE A 27 -3.79 4.83 -7.99
CA PHE A 27 -2.51 4.70 -8.70
C PHE A 27 -1.80 6.02 -9.00
N SER A 28 -2.44 7.16 -8.86
CA SER A 28 -1.73 8.43 -8.90
C SER A 28 -0.95 8.63 -7.60
N PHE A 29 0.27 9.09 -7.71
CA PHE A 29 1.09 9.53 -6.59
C PHE A 29 0.90 11.00 -6.24
N ASP A 30 0.06 11.70 -6.99
CA ASP A 30 -0.27 13.11 -6.75
C ASP A 30 -1.51 13.26 -5.88
N GLY A 31 -1.64 14.45 -5.28
CA GLY A 31 -2.75 14.75 -4.39
C GLY A 31 -2.45 14.44 -2.92
N ARG A 32 -3.50 14.49 -2.11
CA ARG A 32 -3.46 14.28 -0.65
C ARG A 32 -4.62 13.42 -0.21
N PHE A 33 -4.40 12.60 0.79
CA PHE A 33 -5.45 11.79 1.42
C PHE A 33 -5.75 12.29 2.81
N ASN A 34 -7.04 12.48 3.10
CA ASN A 34 -7.50 12.58 4.48
C ASN A 34 -7.53 11.20 5.15
N GLN A 35 -7.82 11.16 6.46
CA GLN A 35 -7.90 9.91 7.23
C GLN A 35 -8.90 8.92 6.61
N LEU A 36 -10.10 9.38 6.28
CA LEU A 36 -11.18 8.53 5.74
C LEU A 36 -10.79 7.92 4.39
N GLN A 37 -10.12 8.69 3.53
CA GLN A 37 -9.65 8.21 2.24
C GLN A 37 -8.56 7.14 2.38
N LEU A 38 -7.62 7.30 3.33
CA LEU A 38 -6.62 6.28 3.59
C LEU A 38 -7.27 5.00 4.16
N TRP A 39 -8.20 5.12 5.11
CA TRP A 39 -8.97 3.99 5.62
C TRP A 39 -9.70 3.25 4.50
N GLY A 40 -10.45 3.98 3.68
CA GLY A 40 -11.18 3.41 2.54
C GLY A 40 -10.26 2.71 1.55
N ALA A 41 -9.10 3.33 1.22
CA ALA A 41 -8.12 2.73 0.32
C ALA A 41 -7.57 1.41 0.87
N LEU A 42 -7.10 1.38 2.12
CA LEU A 42 -6.52 0.18 2.72
C LEU A 42 -7.55 -0.95 2.84
N ILE A 43 -8.77 -0.66 3.29
CA ILE A 43 -9.82 -1.69 3.41
C ILE A 43 -10.14 -2.27 2.03
N THR A 44 -10.31 -1.43 1.00
CA THR A 44 -10.66 -1.92 -0.35
C THR A 44 -9.53 -2.74 -0.97
N ILE A 45 -8.27 -2.33 -0.78
CA ILE A 45 -7.11 -3.07 -1.27
C ILE A 45 -7.02 -4.44 -0.59
N ASN A 46 -7.20 -4.50 0.74
CA ASN A 46 -7.18 -5.77 1.46
C ASN A 46 -8.31 -6.70 1.00
N LEU A 47 -9.55 -6.20 0.89
CA LEU A 47 -10.68 -6.99 0.38
C LEU A 47 -10.42 -7.49 -1.05
N PHE A 48 -9.79 -6.68 -1.90
CA PHE A 48 -9.41 -7.10 -3.26
C PHE A 48 -8.41 -8.26 -3.21
N CYS A 49 -7.37 -8.19 -2.37
CA CYS A 49 -6.41 -9.28 -2.21
C CYS A 49 -7.08 -10.57 -1.71
N GLU A 50 -7.91 -10.50 -0.68
CA GLU A 50 -8.65 -11.64 -0.13
C GLU A 50 -9.51 -12.34 -1.19
N VAL A 51 -10.24 -11.55 -2.02
CA VAL A 51 -11.07 -12.11 -3.10
C VAL A 51 -10.22 -12.80 -4.16
N VAL A 52 -9.04 -12.26 -4.48
CA VAL A 52 -8.14 -12.87 -5.46
C VAL A 52 -7.47 -14.11 -4.90
N GLU A 53 -7.02 -14.10 -3.65
CA GLU A 53 -6.43 -15.26 -2.97
C GLU A 53 -7.40 -16.43 -2.88
N ALA A 54 -8.69 -16.15 -2.66
CA ALA A 54 -9.74 -17.16 -2.63
C ALA A 54 -9.88 -17.94 -3.96
N GLN A 55 -9.36 -17.43 -5.08
CA GLN A 55 -9.37 -18.13 -6.36
C GLN A 55 -8.27 -19.20 -6.49
N ASN A 56 -7.28 -19.23 -5.56
CA ASN A 56 -6.17 -20.18 -5.54
C ASN A 56 -5.32 -20.22 -6.84
N ILE A 57 -5.24 -19.10 -7.57
CA ILE A 57 -4.43 -18.97 -8.79
C ILE A 57 -3.17 -18.18 -8.46
N GLY A 58 -2.05 -18.89 -8.22
CA GLY A 58 -0.81 -18.28 -7.75
C GLY A 58 -0.28 -17.11 -8.59
N ALA A 59 -0.38 -17.18 -9.92
CA ALA A 59 0.01 -16.06 -10.79
C ALA A 59 -0.91 -14.84 -10.60
N LEU A 60 -2.21 -15.04 -10.41
CA LEU A 60 -3.17 -13.98 -10.18
C LEU A 60 -2.95 -13.32 -8.81
N THR A 61 -2.67 -14.13 -7.79
CA THR A 61 -2.32 -13.65 -6.44
C THR A 61 -1.05 -12.79 -6.48
N ALA A 62 0.00 -13.21 -7.19
CA ALA A 62 1.22 -12.42 -7.33
C ALA A 62 0.97 -11.06 -8.01
N ILE A 63 0.17 -11.03 -9.09
CA ILE A 63 -0.20 -9.78 -9.77
C ILE A 63 -1.01 -8.88 -8.82
N ALA A 64 -1.99 -9.43 -8.11
CA ALA A 64 -2.81 -8.69 -7.16
C ALA A 64 -1.99 -8.08 -6.03
N SER A 65 -1.00 -8.82 -5.48
CA SER A 65 -0.07 -8.34 -4.46
C SER A 65 0.74 -7.13 -4.96
N PHE A 66 1.20 -7.15 -6.23
CA PHE A 66 1.89 -6.00 -6.83
C PHE A 66 0.99 -4.79 -7.04
N VAL A 67 -0.23 -5.02 -7.50
CA VAL A 67 -1.25 -3.97 -7.65
C VAL A 67 -1.54 -3.34 -6.28
N ALA A 68 -1.73 -4.16 -5.26
CA ALA A 68 -1.95 -3.73 -3.88
C ALA A 68 -0.75 -2.96 -3.31
N PHE A 69 0.48 -3.45 -3.57
CA PHE A 69 1.71 -2.77 -3.17
C PHE A 69 1.79 -1.35 -3.74
N GLY A 70 1.59 -1.19 -5.06
CA GLY A 70 1.61 0.12 -5.72
C GLY A 70 0.53 1.06 -5.21
N ALA A 71 -0.71 0.58 -5.05
CA ALA A 71 -1.83 1.36 -4.54
C ALA A 71 -1.63 1.79 -3.08
N THR A 72 -1.10 0.91 -2.23
CA THR A 72 -0.78 1.25 -0.83
C THR A 72 0.33 2.29 -0.74
N LEU A 73 1.40 2.17 -1.54
CA LEU A 73 2.45 3.19 -1.62
C LEU A 73 1.91 4.56 -2.01
N ALA A 74 1.02 4.61 -3.01
CA ALA A 74 0.38 5.86 -3.43
C ALA A 74 -0.47 6.45 -2.29
N GLY A 75 -1.24 5.62 -1.57
CA GLY A 75 -2.03 6.02 -0.41
C GLY A 75 -1.16 6.59 0.73
N ILE A 76 -0.09 5.89 1.09
CA ILE A 76 0.89 6.32 2.10
C ILE A 76 1.49 7.68 1.71
N GLN A 77 1.93 7.84 0.46
CA GLN A 77 2.54 9.09 0.00
C GLN A 77 1.56 10.26 0.04
N LYS A 78 0.32 10.06 -0.43
CA LYS A 78 -0.73 11.10 -0.37
C LYS A 78 -1.04 11.50 1.08
N ARG A 79 -1.07 10.53 1.99
CA ARG A 79 -1.30 10.81 3.41
C ARG A 79 -0.12 11.52 4.06
N CYS A 80 1.10 11.14 3.74
CA CYS A 80 2.30 11.84 4.21
C CYS A 80 2.32 13.31 3.76
N ARG A 81 1.88 13.60 2.53
CA ARG A 81 1.70 15.00 2.05
C ARG A 81 0.65 15.77 2.85
N ASP A 82 -0.46 15.12 3.21
CA ASP A 82 -1.49 15.75 4.06
C ASP A 82 -0.95 16.09 5.47
N LEU A 83 -0.01 15.29 5.96
CA LEU A 83 0.71 15.52 7.23
C LEU A 83 1.93 16.44 7.09
N ASN A 84 2.23 16.94 5.88
CA ASN A 84 3.46 17.69 5.56
C ASN A 84 4.75 16.92 5.89
N HIS A 85 4.77 15.62 5.62
CA HIS A 85 5.91 14.73 5.88
C HIS A 85 6.40 14.06 4.60
N LYS A 86 7.72 13.84 4.48
CA LYS A 86 8.32 13.18 3.29
C LYS A 86 7.91 11.71 3.13
N GLY A 87 7.63 11.01 4.21
CA GLY A 87 7.24 9.62 4.20
C GLY A 87 8.34 8.62 3.79
N THR A 88 9.61 9.04 3.71
CA THR A 88 10.71 8.19 3.22
C THR A 88 10.89 6.93 4.05
N ILE A 89 10.91 7.07 5.38
CA ILE A 89 11.10 5.92 6.30
C ILE A 89 9.95 4.94 6.16
N ILE A 90 8.72 5.44 6.14
CA ILE A 90 7.53 4.59 6.04
C ILE A 90 7.45 3.86 4.69
N THR A 91 7.90 4.51 3.60
CA THR A 91 8.02 3.90 2.28
C THR A 91 9.04 2.76 2.30
N LEU A 92 10.21 2.96 2.92
CA LEU A 92 11.23 1.92 3.05
C LEU A 92 10.77 0.76 3.92
N VAL A 93 10.16 1.06 5.06
CA VAL A 93 9.63 0.03 5.97
C VAL A 93 8.55 -0.79 5.28
N TYR A 94 7.59 -0.15 4.60
CA TYR A 94 6.55 -0.86 3.86
C TYR A 94 7.12 -1.73 2.74
N THR A 95 8.07 -1.20 1.96
CA THR A 95 8.72 -1.97 0.90
C THR A 95 9.50 -3.16 1.46
N GLY A 96 10.25 -2.94 2.54
CA GLY A 96 10.98 -4.02 3.22
C GLY A 96 10.04 -5.10 3.74
N THR A 97 8.94 -4.72 4.38
CA THR A 97 7.91 -5.67 4.84
C THR A 97 7.33 -6.45 3.67
N PHE A 98 6.95 -5.78 2.58
CA PHE A 98 6.38 -6.43 1.40
C PHE A 98 7.34 -7.45 0.78
N LEU A 99 8.61 -7.08 0.56
CA LEU A 99 9.60 -7.98 -0.03
C LEU A 99 9.94 -9.16 0.89
N LEU A 100 10.06 -8.92 2.20
CA LEU A 100 10.43 -9.97 3.16
C LEU A 100 9.29 -10.93 3.46
N THR A 101 8.04 -10.50 3.40
CA THR A 101 6.88 -11.37 3.66
C THR A 101 6.83 -12.54 2.69
N ASP A 102 7.07 -12.29 1.40
CA ASP A 102 7.08 -13.35 0.38
C ASP A 102 8.21 -14.37 0.63
N TYR A 103 9.35 -13.93 1.16
CA TYR A 103 10.46 -14.85 1.53
C TYR A 103 10.17 -15.62 2.80
N TYR A 104 9.51 -14.99 3.78
CA TYR A 104 9.22 -15.61 5.07
C TYR A 104 8.31 -16.84 4.92
N ASP A 105 7.33 -16.78 4.03
CA ASP A 105 6.36 -17.86 3.83
C ASP A 105 6.96 -19.08 3.12
N HIS A 106 8.12 -18.93 2.46
CA HIS A 106 8.69 -19.99 1.62
C HIS A 106 10.06 -20.53 2.08
N ILE A 107 10.76 -19.82 2.96
CA ILE A 107 12.10 -20.22 3.43
C ILE A 107 12.12 -20.23 4.95
N ALA A 108 12.64 -21.34 5.54
CA ALA A 108 12.98 -21.36 6.95
C ALA A 108 14.11 -20.34 7.21
N LEU A 109 13.76 -19.10 7.51
CA LEU A 109 14.72 -18.04 7.75
C LEU A 109 15.52 -18.31 9.04
N PRO A 110 16.82 -17.97 9.07
CA PRO A 110 17.56 -17.91 10.32
C PRO A 110 16.84 -17.04 11.35
N LYS A 111 16.81 -17.46 12.62
CA LYS A 111 16.10 -16.74 13.71
C LYS A 111 16.39 -15.23 13.75
N VAL A 112 17.61 -14.83 13.40
CA VAL A 112 17.98 -13.40 13.32
C VAL A 112 17.13 -12.65 12.28
N LEU A 113 16.87 -13.26 11.11
CA LEU A 113 16.04 -12.64 10.06
C LEU A 113 14.55 -12.62 10.45
N GLU A 114 14.08 -13.61 11.22
CA GLU A 114 12.71 -13.57 11.79
C GLU A 114 12.52 -12.37 12.72
N TYR A 115 13.48 -12.08 13.60
CA TYR A 115 13.44 -10.89 14.47
C TYR A 115 13.50 -9.59 13.67
N VAL A 116 14.33 -9.53 12.61
CA VAL A 116 14.42 -8.36 11.73
C VAL A 116 13.09 -8.14 11.02
N TRP A 117 12.51 -9.20 10.44
CA TRP A 117 11.19 -9.14 9.79
C TRP A 117 10.10 -8.69 10.77
N GLY A 118 10.03 -9.32 11.96
CA GLY A 118 9.09 -8.92 13.02
C GLY A 118 9.24 -7.46 13.41
N GLY A 119 10.49 -6.95 13.48
CA GLY A 119 10.76 -5.54 13.71
C GLY A 119 10.22 -4.64 12.60
N PHE A 120 10.39 -5.00 11.32
CA PHE A 120 9.82 -4.26 10.18
C PHE A 120 8.30 -4.24 10.23
N VAL A 121 7.66 -5.38 10.48
CA VAL A 121 6.19 -5.49 10.61
C VAL A 121 5.68 -4.61 11.76
N PHE A 122 6.33 -4.65 12.92
CA PHE A 122 5.95 -3.83 14.07
C PHE A 122 6.04 -2.34 13.76
N VAL A 123 7.17 -1.89 13.19
CA VAL A 123 7.36 -0.49 12.79
C VAL A 123 6.36 -0.08 11.71
N TYR A 124 6.05 -0.96 10.77
CA TYR A 124 5.04 -0.72 9.74
C TYR A 124 3.65 -0.51 10.35
N ILE A 125 3.20 -1.44 11.20
CA ILE A 125 1.89 -1.33 11.87
C ILE A 125 1.80 -0.03 12.67
N PHE A 126 2.83 0.29 13.46
CA PHE A 126 2.86 1.52 14.24
C PHE A 126 2.81 2.77 13.34
N ALA A 127 3.55 2.77 12.24
CA ALA A 127 3.57 3.88 11.29
C ALA A 127 2.22 4.04 10.57
N ILE A 128 1.55 2.95 10.17
CA ILE A 128 0.19 3.00 9.60
C ILE A 128 -0.81 3.53 10.62
N LEU A 129 -0.74 3.11 11.88
CA LEU A 129 -1.61 3.65 12.92
C LEU A 129 -1.41 5.15 13.09
N LEU A 130 -0.17 5.64 13.07
CA LEU A 130 0.09 7.08 13.09
C LEU A 130 -0.54 7.79 11.88
N LEU A 131 -0.39 7.26 10.68
CA LEU A 131 -0.99 7.84 9.47
C LEU A 131 -2.53 7.84 9.53
N LEU A 132 -3.14 6.82 10.13
CA LEU A 132 -4.59 6.69 10.24
C LEU A 132 -5.20 7.61 11.28
N PHE A 133 -4.53 7.83 12.40
CA PHE A 133 -5.10 8.56 13.53
C PHE A 133 -4.64 10.01 13.66
N PHE A 134 -3.47 10.38 13.14
CA PHE A 134 -3.04 11.77 13.21
C PHE A 134 -3.90 12.67 12.30
N PRO A 135 -4.41 13.80 12.81
CA PRO A 135 -5.17 14.75 12.00
C PRO A 135 -4.29 15.41 10.95
N GLY A 136 -4.83 15.61 9.74
CA GLY A 136 -4.16 16.38 8.70
C GLY A 136 -3.87 17.82 9.12
N ARG A 137 -2.78 18.41 8.64
CA ARG A 137 -2.40 19.77 8.98
C ARG A 137 -3.25 20.78 8.19
N LYS A 138 -3.68 21.85 8.87
CA LYS A 138 -4.44 22.95 8.25
C LYS A 138 -3.58 23.72 7.25
N GLU A 139 -2.33 24.02 7.62
CA GLU A 139 -1.37 24.70 6.74
C GLU A 139 -0.72 23.69 5.81
N LYS A 140 -1.04 23.82 4.53
CA LYS A 140 -0.51 22.93 3.48
C LYS A 140 0.75 23.54 2.88
N LYS A 141 1.91 22.98 3.21
CA LYS A 141 3.18 23.33 2.57
C LYS A 141 3.21 22.80 1.13
N PRO A 142 4.07 23.38 0.23
CA PRO A 142 4.28 22.84 -1.11
C PRO A 142 4.65 21.37 -1.07
N ASP A 143 4.37 20.67 -2.16
CA ASP A 143 4.41 19.21 -2.22
C ASP A 143 5.74 18.61 -1.76
N ILE A 144 5.68 18.00 -0.58
CA ILE A 144 6.80 17.25 -0.01
C ILE A 144 6.68 15.80 -0.51
N VAL A 145 7.61 15.39 -1.36
CA VAL A 145 7.65 14.03 -1.91
C VAL A 145 8.84 13.27 -1.34
N SER A 146 8.66 12.00 -1.02
CA SER A 146 9.78 11.12 -0.70
C SER A 146 10.79 11.11 -1.85
N PRO A 147 12.11 11.23 -1.60
CA PRO A 147 13.12 11.10 -2.63
C PRO A 147 13.00 9.81 -3.44
N LEU A 148 12.58 8.71 -2.81
CA LEU A 148 12.34 7.40 -3.43
C LEU A 148 11.17 7.43 -4.42
N LEU A 149 10.16 8.26 -4.16
CA LEU A 149 8.96 8.37 -4.97
C LEU A 149 8.94 9.59 -5.90
N LYS A 150 10.11 10.22 -6.15
CA LYS A 150 10.25 11.21 -7.23
C LYS A 150 9.98 10.61 -8.62
N ARG A 151 10.28 9.33 -8.77
CA ARG A 151 9.97 8.51 -9.96
C ARG A 151 9.24 7.23 -9.52
N PRO A 152 7.97 7.32 -9.16
CA PRO A 152 7.27 6.24 -8.47
C PRO A 152 7.20 4.96 -9.30
N TYR A 153 6.97 5.06 -10.59
CA TYR A 153 6.90 3.89 -11.47
C TYR A 153 8.24 3.19 -11.64
N LEU A 154 9.36 3.95 -11.65
CA LEU A 154 10.70 3.37 -11.66
C LEU A 154 10.97 2.63 -10.36
N TYR A 155 10.60 3.21 -9.22
CA TYR A 155 10.75 2.57 -7.90
C TYR A 155 9.94 1.27 -7.82
N ILE A 156 8.68 1.29 -8.22
CA ILE A 156 7.83 0.09 -8.26
C ILE A 156 8.42 -0.96 -9.22
N GLY A 157 8.92 -0.56 -10.38
CA GLY A 157 9.57 -1.46 -11.34
C GLY A 157 10.80 -2.14 -10.76
N ILE A 158 11.65 -1.42 -10.01
CA ILE A 158 12.80 -2.01 -9.32
C ILE A 158 12.33 -3.01 -8.25
N CYS A 159 11.32 -2.68 -7.46
CA CYS A 159 10.74 -3.59 -6.47
C CYS A 159 10.17 -4.86 -7.14
N ALA A 160 9.52 -4.72 -8.31
CA ALA A 160 9.02 -5.84 -9.08
C ALA A 160 10.14 -6.76 -9.55
N ILE A 161 11.24 -6.20 -10.07
CA ILE A 161 12.41 -6.97 -10.49
C ILE A 161 13.00 -7.72 -9.29
N LEU A 162 13.19 -7.04 -8.16
CA LEU A 162 13.72 -7.68 -6.95
C LEU A 162 12.83 -8.82 -6.46
N PHE A 163 11.53 -8.64 -6.47
CA PHE A 163 10.56 -9.67 -6.12
C PHE A 163 10.64 -10.89 -7.06
N LEU A 164 10.64 -10.65 -8.37
CA LEU A 164 10.72 -11.73 -9.37
C LEU A 164 12.05 -12.48 -9.30
N LEU A 165 13.17 -11.76 -9.11
CA LEU A 165 14.48 -12.38 -8.91
C LEU A 165 14.49 -13.24 -7.65
N GLY A 166 13.90 -12.74 -6.56
CA GLY A 166 13.78 -13.51 -5.33
C GLY A 166 12.99 -14.80 -5.54
N ARG A 167 11.82 -14.73 -6.16
CA ARG A 167 11.02 -15.93 -6.48
C ARG A 167 11.76 -16.89 -7.42
N GLY A 168 12.48 -16.37 -8.41
CA GLY A 168 13.31 -17.19 -9.29
C GLY A 168 14.39 -17.96 -8.55
N VAL A 169 15.07 -17.31 -7.60
CA VAL A 169 16.07 -17.96 -6.74
C VAL A 169 15.42 -19.03 -5.87
N MET A 170 14.26 -18.74 -5.26
CA MET A 170 13.52 -19.73 -4.44
C MET A 170 13.10 -20.94 -5.26
N PHE A 171 12.55 -20.73 -6.44
CA PHE A 171 12.20 -21.82 -7.36
C PHE A 171 13.43 -22.68 -7.72
N TYR A 172 14.59 -22.05 -7.95
CA TYR A 172 15.83 -22.77 -8.24
C TYR A 172 16.36 -23.57 -7.04
N LEU A 173 16.17 -23.07 -5.81
CA LEU A 173 16.58 -23.75 -4.58
C LEU A 173 15.61 -24.85 -4.14
N GLY A 174 14.47 -25.02 -4.82
CA GLY A 174 13.48 -26.04 -4.52
C GLY A 174 12.62 -25.73 -3.29
N ALA A 175 12.50 -24.43 -2.96
CA ALA A 175 11.69 -23.94 -1.85
C ALA A 175 10.26 -23.59 -2.32
#